data_eb19c74606a1544e444a862f24cb9ac7
#
_entry.id   eb19c74606a1544e444a862f24cb9ac7
#
_cell.length_a   1.000
_cell.length_b   1.000
_cell.length_c   1.000
_cell.angle_alpha   90.00
_cell.angle_beta   90.00
_cell.angle_gamma   90.00
#
_symmetry.space_group_name_H-M   'P 1'
#
loop_
_entity.id
_entity.type
_entity.pdbx_description
1 polymer ?
#
loop_
_entity_poly.entity_id
_entity_poly.type
_entity_poly.pdbx_seq_one_letter_code
_entity_poly.pdbx_strand_id
1 'polypeptide(L)'
;MKKTLLAAFFVALSSISASAQFEKDKVYFSGALSGFNLNYNGAKDFSLNIDAKAGYFVEDNWMFLGQTSYSHSGLKSVSDAISAGVGGRYYIEQNGLFLGAGVKYMHAKHFDDFMPGVEVGYAYFISRTVTVEPSLYYDQSFKNHSDYSTIGFRIGVGIYL
;
A
#
# COMPACT_ATOMS: atom_id res chain seq x y z
N MET A 1 -16.25 22.63 16.79
CA MET A 1 -16.90 21.35 16.57
C MET A 1 -16.16 20.42 15.59
N LYS A 2 -15.68 20.84 14.40
CA LYS A 2 -14.96 19.94 13.45
C LYS A 2 -13.60 19.44 13.97
N LYS A 3 -12.86 20.28 14.72
CA LYS A 3 -11.55 19.91 15.28
C LYS A 3 -11.64 18.91 16.45
N THR A 4 -12.71 18.99 17.24
CA THR A 4 -12.98 18.07 18.35
C THR A 4 -13.45 16.69 17.86
N LEU A 5 -14.18 16.65 16.73
CA LEU A 5 -14.58 15.39 16.10
C LEU A 5 -13.36 14.64 15.51
N LEU A 6 -12.43 15.38 14.92
CA LEU A 6 -11.18 14.81 14.37
C LEU A 6 -10.29 14.27 15.50
N ALA A 7 -10.16 14.99 16.60
CA ALA A 7 -9.40 14.55 17.77
C ALA A 7 -10.05 13.32 18.44
N ALA A 8 -11.39 13.28 18.56
CA ALA A 8 -12.10 12.11 19.09
C ALA A 8 -11.96 10.88 18.19
N PHE A 9 -11.90 11.06 16.87
CA PHE A 9 -11.65 9.98 15.92
C PHE A 9 -10.23 9.41 16.07
N PHE A 10 -9.21 10.27 16.27
CA PHE A 10 -7.84 9.82 16.52
C PHE A 10 -7.68 9.12 17.88
N VAL A 11 -8.38 9.58 18.93
CA VAL A 11 -8.36 8.94 20.24
C VAL A 11 -9.09 7.60 20.24
N ALA A 12 -10.17 7.45 19.48
CA ALA A 12 -10.88 6.17 19.34
C ALA A 12 -10.04 5.11 18.58
N LEU A 13 -9.13 5.53 17.69
CA LEU A 13 -8.21 4.64 16.99
C LEU A 13 -7.07 4.12 17.87
N SER A 14 -6.75 4.79 18.98
CA SER A 14 -5.63 4.44 19.86
C SER A 14 -5.91 3.39 20.93
N SER A 15 -7.17 2.92 21.05
CA SER A 15 -7.60 2.07 22.17
C SER A 15 -7.65 0.55 21.91
N ILE A 16 -7.21 0.09 20.72
CA ILE A 16 -7.10 -1.35 20.44
C ILE A 16 -5.62 -1.72 20.55
N SER A 17 -5.27 -2.45 21.63
CA SER A 17 -3.90 -2.93 21.86
C SER A 17 -3.45 -3.86 20.72
N ALA A 18 -2.67 -3.34 19.79
CA ALA A 18 -2.10 -4.07 18.64
C ALA A 18 -0.79 -4.81 19.01
N SER A 19 -0.46 -4.92 20.29
CA SER A 19 0.87 -5.26 20.79
C SER A 19 1.32 -6.72 20.61
N ALA A 20 0.47 -7.62 20.08
CA ALA A 20 0.82 -9.02 19.86
C ALA A 20 0.69 -9.47 18.39
N GLN A 21 0.58 -8.53 17.47
CA GLN A 21 0.14 -8.84 16.09
C GLN A 21 1.25 -8.68 15.05
N PHE A 22 2.32 -7.94 15.37
CA PHE A 22 3.46 -7.71 14.49
C PHE A 22 4.72 -8.42 14.99
N GLU A 23 4.53 -9.68 15.42
CA GLU A 23 5.59 -10.50 16.00
C GLU A 23 6.35 -11.23 14.90
N LYS A 24 7.61 -11.53 15.19
CA LYS A 24 8.46 -12.39 14.39
C LYS A 24 7.78 -13.71 14.03
N ASP A 25 8.16 -14.27 12.88
CA ASP A 25 7.68 -15.53 12.33
C ASP A 25 6.22 -15.56 11.87
N LYS A 26 5.52 -14.43 11.92
CA LYS A 26 4.17 -14.31 11.34
C LYS A 26 4.21 -14.13 9.83
N VAL A 27 3.17 -14.65 9.18
CA VAL A 27 2.96 -14.53 7.75
C VAL A 27 1.83 -13.53 7.48
N TYR A 28 2.01 -12.72 6.47
CA TYR A 28 1.08 -11.70 6.05
C TYR A 28 0.62 -11.92 4.62
N PHE A 29 -0.67 -11.80 4.38
CA PHE A 29 -1.25 -11.72 3.05
C PHE A 29 -2.18 -10.53 2.95
N SER A 30 -2.16 -9.83 1.82
CA SER A 30 -3.03 -8.70 1.59
C SER A 30 -3.51 -8.64 0.15
N GLY A 31 -4.77 -8.25 0.00
CA GLY A 31 -5.33 -7.78 -1.26
C GLY A 31 -5.77 -6.33 -1.12
N ALA A 32 -5.48 -5.51 -2.11
CA ALA A 32 -5.90 -4.12 -2.12
C ALA A 32 -6.52 -3.75 -3.45
N LEU A 33 -7.54 -2.91 -3.37
CA LEU A 33 -8.12 -2.23 -4.52
C LEU A 33 -7.72 -0.76 -4.42
N SER A 34 -7.09 -0.25 -5.43
CA SER A 34 -6.83 1.17 -5.61
C SER A 34 -7.46 1.63 -6.91
N GLY A 35 -8.46 2.45 -6.81
CA GLY A 35 -9.15 3.04 -7.97
C GLY A 35 -9.23 4.56 -7.87
N PHE A 36 -8.75 5.12 -6.75
CA PHE A 36 -8.68 6.56 -6.53
C PHE A 36 -7.23 7.02 -6.71
N ASN A 37 -6.70 6.88 -7.92
CA ASN A 37 -5.48 7.57 -8.26
C ASN A 37 -5.80 9.05 -8.35
N LEU A 38 -5.45 9.79 -7.31
CA LEU A 38 -5.24 11.22 -7.42
C LEU A 38 -3.96 11.40 -8.24
N ASN A 39 -4.03 11.08 -9.53
CA ASN A 39 -2.96 11.40 -10.45
C ASN A 39 -2.90 12.91 -10.59
N TYR A 40 -1.80 13.50 -10.17
CA TYR A 40 -1.54 14.93 -10.35
C TYR A 40 -1.41 15.33 -11.83
N ASN A 41 -1.53 14.39 -12.76
CA ASN A 41 -1.37 14.59 -14.20
C ASN A 41 -2.59 15.16 -14.91
N GLY A 42 -3.63 15.58 -14.20
CA GLY A 42 -4.79 16.23 -14.85
C GLY A 42 -5.62 15.35 -15.81
N ALA A 43 -5.25 14.11 -16.05
CA ALA A 43 -6.03 13.13 -16.82
C ALA A 43 -7.07 12.51 -15.89
N LYS A 44 -8.32 12.82 -16.16
CA LYS A 44 -9.49 12.32 -15.42
C LYS A 44 -9.89 10.93 -15.94
N ASP A 45 -9.07 9.92 -15.70
CA ASP A 45 -9.38 8.58 -16.13
C ASP A 45 -9.48 7.61 -14.95
N PHE A 46 -10.59 6.88 -14.92
CA PHE A 46 -10.81 5.82 -13.96
C PHE A 46 -9.90 4.64 -14.30
N SER A 47 -8.89 4.39 -13.47
CA SER A 47 -8.06 3.20 -13.54
C SER A 47 -8.32 2.29 -12.35
N LEU A 48 -8.54 1.03 -12.60
CA LEU A 48 -8.68 0.01 -11.57
C LEU A 48 -7.33 -0.69 -11.39
N ASN A 49 -6.77 -0.60 -10.19
CA ASN A 49 -5.59 -1.36 -9.84
C ASN A 49 -5.95 -2.41 -8.78
N ILE A 50 -5.48 -3.62 -9.01
CA ILE A 50 -5.57 -4.73 -8.07
C ILE A 50 -4.16 -5.06 -7.61
N ASP A 51 -3.93 -4.98 -6.31
CA ASP A 51 -2.65 -5.30 -5.69
C ASP A 51 -2.80 -6.55 -4.81
N ALA A 52 -1.80 -7.41 -4.85
CA ALA A 52 -1.66 -8.52 -3.92
C ALA A 52 -0.26 -8.46 -3.29
N LYS A 53 -0.20 -8.68 -1.98
CA LYS A 53 1.05 -8.71 -1.22
C LYS A 53 1.11 -9.96 -0.36
N ALA A 54 2.30 -10.53 -0.23
CA ALA A 54 2.62 -11.56 0.73
C ALA A 54 3.87 -11.14 1.51
N GLY A 55 3.89 -11.33 2.82
CA GLY A 55 4.98 -10.89 3.67
C GLY A 55 5.30 -11.88 4.77
N TYR A 56 6.49 -11.72 5.35
CA TYR A 56 6.99 -12.50 6.47
C TYR A 56 7.70 -11.58 7.45
N PHE A 57 7.35 -11.70 8.73
CA PHE A 57 7.99 -10.95 9.80
C PHE A 57 9.32 -11.59 10.18
N VAL A 58 10.42 -10.94 9.83
CA VAL A 58 11.79 -11.41 10.11
C VAL A 58 12.23 -11.06 11.52
N GLU A 59 11.68 -9.99 12.05
CA GLU A 59 11.82 -9.52 13.43
C GLU A 59 10.52 -8.86 13.86
N ASP A 60 10.35 -8.62 15.16
CA ASP A 60 9.19 -7.89 15.67
C ASP A 60 9.09 -6.52 14.99
N ASN A 61 7.91 -6.21 14.48
CA ASN A 61 7.60 -4.99 13.73
C ASN A 61 8.30 -4.84 12.37
N TRP A 62 9.18 -5.75 11.96
CA TRP A 62 9.86 -5.73 10.67
C TRP A 62 9.38 -6.85 9.75
N MET A 63 8.84 -6.48 8.59
CA MET A 63 8.33 -7.42 7.62
C MET A 63 9.01 -7.23 6.26
N PHE A 64 9.48 -8.34 5.66
CA PHE A 64 9.76 -8.40 4.24
C PHE A 64 8.49 -8.76 3.48
N LEU A 65 8.28 -8.15 2.31
CA LEU A 65 7.12 -8.42 1.48
C LEU A 65 7.47 -8.54 0.00
N GLY A 66 6.77 -9.44 -0.67
CA GLY A 66 6.62 -9.48 -2.12
C GLY A 66 5.28 -8.88 -2.51
N GLN A 67 5.22 -8.21 -3.65
CA GLN A 67 4.00 -7.60 -4.16
C GLN A 67 3.87 -7.83 -5.66
N THR A 68 2.62 -7.94 -6.11
CA THR A 68 2.28 -7.91 -7.53
C THR A 68 1.06 -7.03 -7.71
N SER A 69 0.97 -6.34 -8.84
CA SER A 69 -0.21 -5.57 -9.18
C SER A 69 -0.56 -5.69 -10.66
N TYR A 70 -1.84 -5.56 -10.92
CA TYR A 70 -2.41 -5.46 -12.25
C TYR A 70 -3.17 -4.15 -12.35
N SER A 71 -2.82 -3.35 -13.36
CA SER A 71 -3.45 -2.07 -13.64
C SER A 71 -4.21 -2.16 -14.96
N HIS A 72 -5.51 -1.92 -14.92
CA HIS A 72 -6.34 -1.78 -16.11
C HIS A 72 -6.77 -0.32 -16.27
N SER A 73 -6.43 0.26 -17.42
CA SER A 73 -6.92 1.59 -17.80
C SER A 73 -8.13 1.43 -18.72
N GLY A 74 -9.24 2.10 -18.40
CA GLY A 74 -10.44 2.13 -19.27
C GLY A 74 -10.23 2.83 -20.61
N LEU A 75 -9.04 3.38 -20.89
CA LEU A 75 -8.70 4.06 -22.13
C LEU A 75 -8.11 3.09 -23.15
N LYS A 76 -8.64 3.11 -24.37
CA LYS A 76 -8.13 2.30 -25.50
C LYS A 76 -6.69 2.60 -25.90
N SER A 77 -6.14 3.75 -25.47
CA SER A 77 -4.78 4.19 -25.78
C SER A 77 -3.74 3.80 -24.72
N VAL A 78 -4.16 3.36 -23.54
CA VAL A 78 -3.27 2.98 -22.44
C VAL A 78 -3.31 1.48 -22.26
N SER A 79 -2.17 0.83 -22.44
CA SER A 79 -2.05 -0.62 -22.27
C SER A 79 -2.11 -1.01 -20.80
N ASP A 80 -2.67 -2.19 -20.54
CA ASP A 80 -2.61 -2.82 -19.23
C ASP A 80 -1.15 -2.98 -18.79
N ALA A 81 -0.92 -2.81 -17.49
CA ALA A 81 0.39 -2.97 -16.89
C ALA A 81 0.36 -4.01 -15.78
N ILE A 82 1.42 -4.81 -15.72
CA ILE A 82 1.67 -5.74 -14.63
C ILE A 82 2.93 -5.28 -13.92
N SER A 83 2.93 -5.31 -12.60
CA SER A 83 4.14 -5.09 -11.84
C SER A 83 4.38 -6.20 -10.81
N ALA A 84 5.65 -6.45 -10.52
CA ALA A 84 6.10 -7.30 -9.44
C ALA A 84 7.22 -6.59 -8.69
N GLY A 85 7.26 -6.75 -7.38
CA GLY A 85 8.25 -6.04 -6.56
C GLY A 85 8.48 -6.70 -5.22
N VAL A 86 9.50 -6.18 -4.55
CA VAL A 86 9.87 -6.58 -3.19
C VAL A 86 10.08 -5.34 -2.34
N GLY A 87 9.88 -5.47 -1.05
CA GLY A 87 10.05 -4.35 -0.13
C GLY A 87 10.13 -4.78 1.32
N GLY A 88 10.23 -3.80 2.18
CA GLY A 88 10.15 -3.96 3.62
C GLY A 88 9.11 -3.01 4.20
N ARG A 89 8.53 -3.41 5.32
CA ARG A 89 7.59 -2.61 6.08
C ARG A 89 7.96 -2.65 7.55
N TYR A 90 7.98 -1.49 8.17
CA TYR A 90 8.19 -1.31 9.59
C TYR A 90 6.92 -0.82 10.25
N TYR A 91 6.48 -1.48 11.31
CA TYR A 91 5.32 -1.11 12.11
C TYR A 91 5.78 -0.34 13.34
N ILE A 92 5.22 0.84 13.55
CA ILE A 92 5.51 1.62 14.76
C ILE A 92 4.82 0.93 15.93
N GLU A 93 5.59 0.67 16.97
CA GLU A 93 5.11 -0.06 18.15
C GLU A 93 3.79 0.51 18.69
N GLN A 94 2.89 -0.40 19.01
CA GLN A 94 1.63 -0.20 19.74
C GLN A 94 0.55 0.63 19.04
N ASN A 95 0.71 1.07 17.78
CA ASN A 95 -0.35 1.90 17.18
C ASN A 95 -0.80 1.47 15.78
N GLY A 96 -0.21 0.43 15.17
CA GLY A 96 -0.58 -0.06 13.84
C GLY A 96 -0.14 0.82 12.66
N LEU A 97 0.49 1.97 12.91
CA LEU A 97 1.08 2.79 11.85
C LEU A 97 2.26 2.07 11.24
N PHE A 98 2.35 2.05 9.92
CA PHE A 98 3.49 1.45 9.23
C PHE A 98 4.11 2.38 8.20
N LEU A 99 5.41 2.18 8.02
CA LEU A 99 6.22 2.79 6.96
C LEU A 99 6.75 1.67 6.08
N GLY A 100 6.59 1.80 4.77
CA GLY A 100 7.08 0.84 3.80
C GLY A 100 8.02 1.48 2.79
N ALA A 101 8.98 0.71 2.32
CA ALA A 101 9.84 1.06 1.20
C ALA A 101 10.10 -0.18 0.35
N GLY A 102 10.23 0.00 -0.94
CA GLY A 102 10.47 -1.12 -1.84
C GLY A 102 10.82 -0.69 -3.25
N VAL A 103 11.00 -1.66 -4.10
CA VAL A 103 11.19 -1.48 -5.52
C VAL A 103 10.28 -2.44 -6.28
N LYS A 104 9.62 -1.95 -7.32
CA LYS A 104 8.83 -2.76 -8.24
C LYS A 104 9.36 -2.63 -9.67
N TYR A 105 9.28 -3.71 -10.40
CA TYR A 105 9.45 -3.74 -11.85
C TYR A 105 8.06 -3.68 -12.48
N MET A 106 7.85 -2.70 -13.35
CA MET A 106 6.61 -2.53 -14.09
C MET A 106 6.84 -2.88 -15.55
N HIS A 107 5.96 -3.73 -16.08
CA HIS A 107 5.94 -4.12 -17.48
C HIS A 107 4.62 -3.71 -18.13
N ALA A 108 4.71 -2.93 -19.19
CA ALA A 108 3.60 -2.56 -20.06
C ALA A 108 4.03 -2.70 -21.52
N LYS A 109 3.08 -2.74 -22.47
CA LYS A 109 3.28 -3.14 -23.88
C LYS A 109 4.49 -2.52 -24.61
N HIS A 110 5.02 -1.37 -24.19
CA HIS A 110 6.19 -0.71 -24.77
C HIS A 110 7.03 0.03 -23.71
N PHE A 111 6.87 -0.35 -22.45
CA PHE A 111 7.48 0.36 -21.34
C PHE A 111 7.86 -0.61 -20.24
N ASP A 112 9.12 -0.59 -19.85
CA ASP A 112 9.66 -1.33 -18.72
C ASP A 112 10.39 -0.35 -17.82
N ASP A 113 10.10 -0.37 -16.53
CA ASP A 113 10.76 0.50 -15.56
C ASP A 113 10.92 -0.14 -14.20
N PHE A 114 12.01 0.23 -13.50
CA PHE A 114 12.19 -0.03 -12.08
C PHE A 114 11.75 1.18 -11.29
N MET A 115 10.79 0.98 -10.41
CA MET A 115 10.16 2.05 -9.66
C MET A 115 10.39 1.83 -8.15
N PRO A 116 11.35 2.53 -7.53
CA PRO A 116 11.37 2.60 -6.07
C PRO A 116 10.15 3.34 -5.57
N GLY A 117 9.67 2.92 -4.42
CA GLY A 117 8.48 3.51 -3.81
C GLY A 117 8.55 3.50 -2.29
N VAL A 118 7.75 4.37 -1.71
CA VAL A 118 7.53 4.45 -0.27
C VAL A 118 6.04 4.45 0.02
N GLU A 119 5.64 3.92 1.15
CA GLU A 119 4.26 3.97 1.62
C GLU A 119 4.20 4.31 3.11
N VAL A 120 3.13 4.97 3.50
CA VAL A 120 2.74 5.17 4.89
C VAL A 120 1.28 4.79 5.02
N GLY A 121 0.96 3.99 6.02
CA GLY A 121 -0.39 3.52 6.22
C GLY A 121 -0.66 3.09 7.65
N TYR A 122 -1.88 2.65 7.86
CA TYR A 122 -2.34 2.23 9.18
C TYR A 122 -3.05 0.87 9.07
N ALA A 123 -2.61 -0.10 9.88
CA ALA A 123 -3.24 -1.41 10.00
C ALA A 123 -4.32 -1.36 11.07
N TYR A 124 -5.57 -1.17 10.67
CA TYR A 124 -6.72 -1.17 11.56
C TYR A 124 -7.27 -2.59 11.69
N PHE A 125 -7.09 -3.21 12.86
CA PHE A 125 -7.58 -4.56 13.13
C PHE A 125 -9.10 -4.59 13.33
N ILE A 126 -9.81 -5.27 12.44
CA ILE A 126 -11.24 -5.57 12.55
C ILE A 126 -11.49 -6.91 13.22
N SER A 127 -10.47 -7.76 13.30
CA SER A 127 -10.43 -9.00 14.07
C SER A 127 -9.00 -9.27 14.56
N ARG A 128 -8.79 -10.41 15.24
CA ARG A 128 -7.44 -10.77 15.73
C ARG A 128 -6.40 -10.94 14.62
N THR A 129 -6.84 -11.26 13.42
CA THR A 129 -5.95 -11.60 12.29
C THR A 129 -6.23 -10.77 11.04
N VAL A 130 -7.34 -10.03 10.99
CA VAL A 130 -7.76 -9.30 9.79
C VAL A 130 -7.71 -7.80 10.02
N THR A 131 -7.10 -7.10 9.08
CA THR A 131 -6.97 -5.64 9.08
C THR A 131 -7.64 -5.00 7.88
N VAL A 132 -8.02 -3.72 8.03
CA VAL A 132 -8.23 -2.77 6.93
C VAL A 132 -7.06 -1.80 6.94
N GLU A 133 -6.41 -1.62 5.80
CA GLU A 133 -5.15 -0.90 5.68
C GLU A 133 -5.26 0.27 4.69
N PRO A 134 -5.75 1.43 5.14
CA PRO A 134 -5.59 2.66 4.37
C PRO A 134 -4.11 3.03 4.31
N SER A 135 -3.63 3.39 3.12
CA SER A 135 -2.25 3.84 2.91
C SER A 135 -2.13 4.88 1.81
N LEU A 136 -1.16 5.77 1.97
CA LEU A 136 -0.65 6.65 0.94
C LEU A 136 0.66 6.08 0.43
N TYR A 137 0.87 6.10 -0.87
CA TYR A 137 2.10 5.63 -1.48
C TYR A 137 2.61 6.61 -2.52
N TYR A 138 3.91 6.57 -2.73
CA TYR A 138 4.60 7.27 -3.80
C TYR A 138 5.55 6.31 -4.50
N ASP A 139 5.41 6.20 -5.81
CA ASP A 139 6.27 5.41 -6.69
C ASP A 139 6.98 6.34 -7.66
N GLN A 140 8.31 6.25 -7.71
CA GLN A 140 9.17 7.07 -8.54
C GLN A 140 9.54 6.32 -9.81
N SER A 141 9.19 6.86 -10.99
CA SER A 141 9.71 6.37 -12.26
C SER A 141 11.08 6.98 -12.55
N PHE A 142 12.03 6.17 -13.00
CA PHE A 142 13.34 6.66 -13.46
C PHE A 142 13.38 6.97 -14.95
N LYS A 143 12.58 6.32 -15.76
CA LYS A 143 12.57 6.53 -17.20
C LYS A 143 11.78 7.77 -17.64
N ASN A 144 10.66 8.01 -16.98
CA ASN A 144 9.83 9.17 -17.30
C ASN A 144 9.10 9.66 -16.04
N HIS A 145 9.77 10.55 -15.31
CA HIS A 145 9.31 11.06 -14.04
C HIS A 145 7.92 11.76 -14.13
N SER A 146 7.69 12.52 -15.19
CA SER A 146 6.48 13.34 -15.34
C SER A 146 5.23 12.52 -15.58
N ASP A 147 5.36 11.37 -16.27
CA ASP A 147 4.22 10.63 -16.76
C ASP A 147 3.92 9.38 -15.92
N TYR A 148 4.92 8.81 -15.25
CA TYR A 148 4.79 7.52 -14.56
C TYR A 148 5.05 7.54 -13.06
N SER A 149 5.61 8.64 -12.51
CA SER A 149 5.67 8.78 -11.05
C SER A 149 4.25 8.97 -10.50
N THR A 150 3.89 8.21 -9.49
CA THR A 150 2.52 8.15 -8.99
C THR A 150 2.49 8.38 -7.49
N ILE A 151 1.66 9.31 -7.08
CA ILE A 151 1.20 9.41 -5.69
C ILE A 151 -0.25 8.93 -5.64
N GLY A 152 -0.57 8.06 -4.71
CA GLY A 152 -1.91 7.49 -4.64
C GLY A 152 -2.33 7.11 -3.23
N PHE A 153 -3.64 6.88 -3.11
CA PHE A 153 -4.27 6.33 -1.91
C PHE A 153 -4.76 4.92 -2.21
N ARG A 154 -4.55 4.01 -1.25
CA ARG A 154 -4.94 2.60 -1.34
C ARG A 154 -5.68 2.20 -0.10
N ILE A 155 -6.67 1.32 -0.26
CA ILE A 155 -7.30 0.61 0.85
C ILE A 155 -7.10 -0.88 0.62
N GLY A 156 -6.44 -1.54 1.54
CA GLY A 156 -6.20 -2.98 1.53
C GLY A 156 -6.94 -3.69 2.66
N VAL A 157 -7.04 -5.01 2.50
CA VAL A 157 -7.42 -5.94 3.56
C VAL A 157 -6.23 -6.86 3.77
N GLY A 158 -5.72 -6.91 5.00
CA GLY A 158 -4.61 -7.75 5.40
C GLY A 158 -5.04 -8.90 6.30
N ILE A 159 -4.32 -10.01 6.21
CA ILE A 159 -4.48 -11.18 7.08
C ILE A 159 -3.11 -11.50 7.68
N TYR A 160 -3.03 -11.54 9.00
CA TYR A 160 -1.83 -11.87 9.79
C TYR A 160 -2.05 -13.25 10.44
N LEU A 161 -1.16 -14.21 10.14
CA LEU A 161 -1.23 -15.61 10.56
C LEU A 161 -0.02 -16.03 11.39
#